data_ee5913cc355e9910818fa18dc532898b
#
_entry.id   ee5913cc355e9910818fa18dc532898b
#
_cell.length_a   1.000
_cell.length_b   1.000
_cell.length_c   1.000
_cell.angle_alpha   90.00
_cell.angle_beta   90.00
_cell.angle_gamma   90.00
#
_symmetry.space_group_name_H-M   'P 1'
#
loop_
_entity.id
_entity.type
_entity.pdbx_description
1 polymer ?
#
loop_
_entity_poly.entity_id
_entity_poly.type
_entity_poly.pdbx_seq_one_letter_code
_entity_poly.pdbx_strand_id
1 'polypeptide(L)'
;EFSVTMMYAEAEAGGHFDYYPRLRDERDENYPGVRKVLLGDPGGVVRLPSSPGTLAVFRGQHALHRVTPVSGPRPRINSVLTYGERPGMKLNRLTQELFYGRTA
;
A
#
# COMPACT_ATOMS: atom_id res chain seq x y z
N GLU A 1 1.07 2.40 13.92
CA GLU A 1 1.65 2.85 12.66
C GLU A 1 0.58 2.90 11.57
N PHE A 2 0.55 3.99 10.83
CA PHE A 2 -0.38 4.17 9.71
C PHE A 2 0.23 5.08 8.65
N SER A 3 -0.31 5.00 7.43
CA SER A 3 0.11 5.84 6.31
C SER A 3 -1.04 6.70 5.81
N VAL A 4 -0.69 7.91 5.40
CA VAL A 4 -1.61 8.84 4.74
C VAL A 4 -1.10 9.08 3.34
N THR A 5 -1.96 8.87 2.34
CA THR A 5 -1.62 9.10 0.95
C THR A 5 -2.49 10.18 0.33
N MET A 6 -1.91 10.97 -0.56
CA MET A 6 -2.63 11.96 -1.35
C MET A 6 -2.30 11.75 -2.82
N MET A 7 -3.33 11.61 -3.65
CA MET A 7 -3.18 11.49 -5.10
C MET A 7 -3.06 12.88 -5.73
N TYR A 8 -2.04 13.07 -6.54
CA TYR A 8 -1.83 14.30 -7.33
C TYR A 8 -2.16 14.10 -8.81
N ALA A 9 -1.77 12.96 -9.35
CA ALA A 9 -2.04 12.61 -10.73
C ALA A 9 -2.27 11.10 -10.85
N GLU A 10 -3.32 10.72 -11.56
CA GLU A 10 -3.56 9.32 -11.89
C GLU A 10 -2.88 8.93 -13.20
N ALA A 11 -2.50 7.66 -13.31
CA ALA A 11 -1.97 7.12 -14.54
C ALA A 11 -3.04 7.11 -15.65
N GLU A 12 -2.61 7.03 -16.90
CA GLU A 12 -3.51 6.89 -18.04
C GLU A 12 -4.27 5.56 -17.96
N ALA A 13 -3.57 4.49 -17.59
CA ALA A 13 -4.16 3.18 -17.34
C ALA A 13 -3.44 2.47 -16.20
N GLY A 14 -4.14 1.64 -15.45
CA GLY A 14 -3.58 0.96 -14.29
C GLY A 14 -3.28 1.90 -13.13
N GLY A 15 -2.34 1.53 -12.28
CA GLY A 15 -1.96 2.33 -11.11
C GLY A 15 -3.06 2.43 -10.06
N HIS A 16 -3.87 1.39 -9.92
CA HIS A 16 -4.93 1.34 -8.93
C HIS A 16 -4.42 0.80 -7.61
N PHE A 17 -4.89 1.37 -6.50
CA PHE A 17 -4.60 0.86 -5.18
C PHE A 17 -5.67 -0.16 -4.78
N ASP A 18 -5.26 -1.41 -4.69
CA ASP A 18 -6.11 -2.52 -4.25
C ASP A 18 -5.69 -2.96 -2.86
N TYR A 19 -6.65 -3.26 -2.01
CA TYR A 19 -6.36 -3.79 -0.68
C TYR A 19 -7.39 -4.86 -0.27
N TYR A 20 -6.95 -5.73 0.65
CA TYR A 20 -7.80 -6.72 1.28
C TYR A 20 -7.90 -6.36 2.76
N PRO A 21 -9.04 -5.81 3.23
CA PRO A 21 -9.16 -5.36 4.61
C PRO A 21 -9.17 -6.54 5.58
N ARG A 22 -8.49 -6.35 6.71
CA ARG A 22 -8.51 -7.29 7.83
C ARG A 22 -8.08 -8.72 7.50
N LEU A 23 -7.23 -8.86 6.50
CA LEU A 23 -6.70 -10.17 6.11
C LEU A 23 -5.77 -10.75 7.18
N ARG A 24 -5.04 -9.86 7.85
CA ARG A 24 -4.05 -10.20 8.87
C ARG A 24 -4.29 -9.38 10.14
N ASP A 25 -3.80 -9.89 11.28
CA ASP A 25 -3.77 -9.15 12.53
C ASP A 25 -2.43 -9.38 13.26
N GLU A 26 -2.28 -8.81 14.45
CA GLU A 26 -1.06 -8.90 15.24
C GLU A 26 -0.74 -10.33 15.69
N ARG A 27 -1.72 -11.22 15.70
CA ARG A 27 -1.60 -12.60 16.20
C ARG A 27 -1.49 -13.62 15.08
N ASP A 28 -1.98 -13.29 13.88
CA ASP A 28 -2.08 -14.22 12.77
C ASP A 28 -1.72 -13.54 11.45
N GLU A 29 -0.63 -13.98 10.85
CA GLU A 29 -0.21 -13.55 9.51
C GLU A 29 -1.12 -14.09 8.39
N ASN A 30 -1.95 -15.08 8.70
CA ASN A 30 -2.89 -15.68 7.76
C ASN A 30 -2.27 -16.07 6.41
N TYR A 31 -1.19 -16.83 6.43
CA TYR A 31 -0.51 -17.24 5.19
C TYR A 31 -1.42 -17.90 4.17
N PRO A 32 -2.36 -18.82 4.54
CA PRO A 32 -3.29 -19.38 3.56
C PRO A 32 -4.17 -18.34 2.88
N GLY A 33 -4.68 -17.36 3.62
CA GLY A 33 -5.48 -16.26 3.07
C GLY A 33 -4.68 -15.36 2.15
N VAL A 34 -3.47 -14.98 2.57
CA VAL A 34 -2.54 -14.20 1.73
C VAL A 34 -2.22 -14.93 0.44
N ARG A 35 -1.97 -16.24 0.51
CA ARG A 35 -1.72 -17.06 -0.68
C ARG A 35 -2.87 -17.01 -1.67
N LYS A 36 -4.10 -17.12 -1.22
CA LYS A 36 -5.29 -17.04 -2.09
C LYS A 36 -5.34 -15.72 -2.85
N VAL A 37 -5.09 -14.61 -2.16
CA VAL A 37 -5.07 -13.28 -2.79
C VAL A 37 -3.95 -13.19 -3.82
N LEU A 38 -2.74 -13.66 -3.49
CA LEU A 38 -1.59 -13.66 -4.41
C LEU A 38 -1.83 -14.54 -5.65
N LEU A 39 -2.64 -15.58 -5.52
CA LEU A 39 -3.03 -16.45 -6.64
C LEU A 39 -4.20 -15.90 -7.46
N GLY A 40 -4.68 -14.70 -7.14
CA GLY A 40 -5.68 -14.00 -7.94
C GLY A 40 -7.12 -14.13 -7.48
N ASP A 41 -7.38 -14.59 -6.25
CA ASP A 41 -8.73 -14.61 -5.69
C ASP A 41 -9.22 -13.16 -5.49
N PRO A 42 -10.25 -12.71 -6.25
CA PRO A 42 -10.74 -11.34 -6.14
C PRO A 42 -11.71 -11.13 -4.98
N GLY A 43 -12.14 -12.19 -4.30
CA GLY A 43 -13.13 -12.12 -3.23
C GLY A 43 -12.59 -11.34 -2.04
N GLY A 44 -13.17 -10.19 -1.72
CA GLY A 44 -12.75 -9.34 -0.60
C GLY A 44 -11.73 -8.27 -0.95
N VAL A 45 -11.21 -8.24 -2.17
CA VAL A 45 -10.34 -7.15 -2.63
C VAL A 45 -11.18 -5.91 -2.92
N VAL A 46 -10.75 -4.77 -2.37
CA VAL A 46 -11.40 -3.48 -2.56
C VAL A 46 -10.44 -2.56 -3.32
N ARG A 47 -10.97 -1.84 -4.30
CA ARG A 47 -10.19 -0.84 -5.05
C ARG A 47 -10.56 0.56 -4.59
N LEU A 48 -9.55 1.33 -4.17
CA LEU A 48 -9.75 2.73 -3.80
C LEU A 48 -9.91 3.61 -5.03
N PRO A 49 -10.70 4.71 -4.93
CA PRO A 49 -10.67 5.76 -5.94
C PRO A 49 -9.26 6.30 -6.12
N SER A 50 -8.87 6.57 -7.36
CA SER A 50 -7.52 7.07 -7.70
C SER A 50 -7.53 8.48 -8.29
N SER A 51 -8.66 9.18 -8.28
CA SER A 51 -8.74 10.54 -8.81
C SER A 51 -7.86 11.50 -8.02
N PRO A 52 -7.29 12.54 -8.68
CA PRO A 52 -6.51 13.57 -8.01
C PRO A 52 -7.29 14.21 -6.87
N GLY A 53 -6.60 14.46 -5.74
CA GLY A 53 -7.22 14.97 -4.53
C GLY A 53 -7.74 13.90 -3.58
N THR A 54 -7.70 12.63 -3.94
CA THR A 54 -8.09 11.54 -3.05
C THR A 54 -7.09 11.41 -1.91
N LEU A 55 -7.57 11.54 -0.67
CA LEU A 55 -6.82 11.30 0.55
C LEU A 55 -7.22 9.94 1.11
N ALA A 56 -6.25 9.09 1.39
CA ALA A 56 -6.49 7.79 2.01
C ALA A 56 -5.61 7.60 3.24
N VAL A 57 -6.18 6.99 4.26
CA VAL A 57 -5.48 6.60 5.50
C VAL A 57 -5.61 5.10 5.64
N PHE A 58 -4.50 4.39 5.83
CA PHE A 58 -4.52 2.94 5.95
C PHE A 58 -3.43 2.40 6.87
N ARG A 59 -3.66 1.19 7.36
CA ARG A 59 -2.71 0.40 8.13
C ARG A 59 -2.22 -0.78 7.30
N GLY A 60 -1.10 -0.60 6.62
CA GLY A 60 -0.57 -1.60 5.70
C GLY A 60 -0.22 -2.94 6.35
N GLN A 61 0.13 -2.95 7.63
CA GLN A 61 0.45 -4.18 8.33
C GLN A 61 -0.75 -5.13 8.54
N HIS A 62 -1.99 -4.60 8.53
CA HIS A 62 -3.20 -5.38 8.73
C HIS A 62 -3.94 -5.68 7.42
N ALA A 63 -3.64 -4.98 6.37
CA ALA A 63 -4.28 -5.14 5.07
C ALA A 63 -3.23 -5.41 4.00
N LEU A 64 -3.35 -6.53 3.33
CA LEU A 64 -2.55 -6.79 2.14
C LEU A 64 -2.95 -5.76 1.08
N HIS A 65 -1.97 -5.13 0.45
CA HIS A 65 -2.24 -4.06 -0.51
C HIS A 65 -1.21 -4.04 -1.62
N ARG A 66 -1.60 -3.48 -2.72
CA ARG A 66 -0.71 -3.28 -3.88
C ARG A 66 -1.14 -2.07 -4.69
N VAL A 67 -0.24 -1.59 -5.52
CA VAL A 67 -0.56 -0.72 -6.65
C VAL A 67 -0.44 -1.57 -7.92
N THR A 68 -1.48 -1.59 -8.75
CA THR A 68 -1.43 -2.32 -10.02
C THR A 68 -0.46 -1.66 -11.00
N PRO A 69 0.08 -2.41 -11.98
CA PRO A 69 1.00 -1.84 -12.96
C PRO A 69 0.43 -0.63 -13.67
N VAL A 70 1.27 0.37 -13.84
CA VAL A 70 0.95 1.60 -14.59
C VAL A 70 1.28 1.37 -16.07
N SER A 71 0.40 1.81 -16.96
CA SER A 71 0.66 1.82 -18.38
C SER A 71 0.25 3.15 -19.02
N GLY A 72 0.85 3.44 -20.20
CA GLY A 72 0.63 4.70 -20.88
C GLY A 72 1.64 5.78 -20.47
N PRO A 73 1.66 6.93 -21.19
CA PRO A 73 2.66 7.97 -20.98
C PRO A 73 2.45 8.83 -19.75
N ARG A 74 1.24 8.84 -19.17
CA ARG A 74 0.94 9.69 -18.02
C ARG A 74 1.29 8.97 -16.73
N PRO A 75 2.20 9.51 -15.89
CA PRO A 75 2.61 8.85 -14.65
C PRO A 75 1.55 8.98 -13.54
N ARG A 76 1.58 8.02 -12.62
CA ARG A 76 0.87 8.11 -11.35
C ARG A 76 1.75 8.83 -10.34
N ILE A 77 1.24 9.88 -9.71
CA ILE A 77 1.98 10.68 -8.72
C ILE A 77 1.17 10.79 -7.44
N ASN A 78 1.77 10.40 -6.33
CA ASN A 78 1.16 10.54 -5.01
C ASN A 78 2.23 10.79 -3.96
N SER A 79 1.83 11.33 -2.83
CA SER A 79 2.65 11.37 -1.63
C SER A 79 2.24 10.28 -0.66
N VAL A 80 3.20 9.77 0.09
CA VAL A 80 2.97 8.80 1.17
C VAL A 80 3.66 9.34 2.42
N LEU A 81 2.88 9.57 3.47
CA LEU A 81 3.38 9.98 4.78
C LEU A 81 3.11 8.84 5.76
N THR A 82 4.15 8.34 6.37
CA THR A 82 4.05 7.25 7.36
C THR A 82 4.26 7.80 8.76
N TYR A 83 3.35 7.45 9.65
CA TYR A 83 3.35 7.88 11.04
C TYR A 83 3.60 6.68 11.96
N GLY A 84 4.57 6.82 12.85
CA GLY A 84 4.86 5.83 13.89
C GLY A 84 4.20 6.17 15.22
N GLU A 85 4.31 5.26 16.17
CA GLU A 85 3.72 5.40 17.51
C GLU A 85 4.52 6.33 18.43
N ARG A 86 5.79 6.57 18.11
CA ARG A 86 6.71 7.36 18.95
C ARG A 86 7.52 8.33 18.10
N PRO A 87 7.86 9.50 18.62
CA PRO A 87 8.79 10.43 17.95
C PRO A 87 10.13 9.76 17.61
N GLY A 88 10.67 10.06 16.47
CA GLY A 88 11.98 9.56 16.05
C GLY A 88 12.03 8.12 15.56
N MET A 89 10.90 7.44 15.45
CA MET A 89 10.86 6.09 14.86
C MET A 89 11.37 6.11 13.43
N LYS A 90 12.16 5.08 13.10
CA LYS A 90 12.63 4.85 11.73
C LYS A 90 12.25 3.45 11.29
N LEU A 91 12.09 3.28 9.99
CA LEU A 91 11.97 1.95 9.40
C LEU A 91 13.24 1.13 9.74
N ASN A 92 13.07 -0.16 9.94
CA ASN A 92 14.23 -1.02 10.15
C ASN A 92 15.11 -1.05 8.89
N ARG A 93 16.37 -1.48 9.06
CA ARG A 93 17.36 -1.44 7.99
C ARG A 93 16.93 -2.23 6.76
N LEU A 94 16.38 -3.42 6.94
CA LEU A 94 15.89 -4.25 5.84
C LEU A 94 14.79 -3.54 5.05
N THR A 95 13.82 -2.96 5.72
CA THR A 95 12.74 -2.23 5.09
C THR A 95 13.25 -1.02 4.30
N GLN A 96 14.20 -0.27 4.87
CA GLN A 96 14.83 0.86 4.17
C GLN A 96 15.51 0.40 2.89
N GLU A 97 16.27 -0.70 2.93
CA GLU A 97 16.95 -1.24 1.75
C GLU A 97 15.96 -1.71 0.68
N LEU A 98 14.88 -2.40 1.09
CA LEU A 98 13.88 -2.89 0.15
C LEU A 98 13.11 -1.77 -0.55
N PHE A 99 12.77 -0.70 0.17
CA PHE A 99 12.00 0.41 -0.41
C PHE A 99 12.84 1.47 -1.10
N TYR A 100 14.02 1.76 -0.58
CA TYR A 100 14.82 2.90 -1.04
C TYR A 100 16.19 2.50 -1.59
N GLY A 101 16.56 1.23 -1.49
CA GLY A 101 17.88 0.75 -1.92
C GLY A 101 19.03 1.29 -1.08
N ARG A 102 18.73 1.90 0.06
CA ARG A 102 19.73 2.48 0.97
C ARG A 102 19.18 2.60 2.38
N THR A 103 20.11 2.74 3.34
CA THR A 103 19.76 3.06 4.72
C THR A 103 20.20 4.49 5.06
N ALA A 104 19.41 5.13 5.91
CA ALA A 104 19.75 6.46 6.41
C ALA A 104 20.41 6.39 7.79
#